data_82fef951767d6fc7c55eed24991fe604
#
_entry.id   82fef951767d6fc7c55eed24991fe604
#
_cell.length_a   1.000
_cell.length_b   1.000
_cell.length_c   1.000
_cell.angle_alpha   90.00
_cell.angle_beta   90.00
_cell.angle_gamma   90.00
#
_symmetry.space_group_name_H-M   'P 1'
#
loop_
_entity.id
_entity.type
_entity.pdbx_description
1 polymer ?
#
loop_
_entity_poly.entity_id
_entity_poly.type
_entity_poly.pdbx_seq_one_letter_code
_entity_poly.pdbx_strand_id
1 'polypeptide(L)'
;MTALRRGLWTTPLPSTQWRVPFPAPDLRIDRDAVLWSASERDRAGRPLLILLHGYASDEADLFGIAAYLPLEPVIASLRAPIPEGAGFAWFSRFTNVPGDPLAGNADAAARAVLDWLDEQPRVPTGLLGFSQGGAMALQLLRLAPERFDYAVQLSGFVVKGDQPRDAELAEARVPVFWGRGTLDDAIPTASLDRTSDWLPEHSALDARIYEGMGHAISPLELGDISSFIRTNLPR
;
A
#
# COMPACT_ATOMS: atom_id res chain seq x y z
N MET A 1 53.99 -4.16 45.37
CA MET A 1 52.65 -3.53 45.45
C MET A 1 52.56 -2.48 44.41
N THR A 2 52.06 -2.81 43.23
CA THR A 2 52.03 -1.93 42.06
C THR A 2 50.58 -1.70 41.64
N ALA A 3 50.09 -0.47 41.78
CA ALA A 3 48.76 -0.05 41.50
C ALA A 3 48.51 0.02 39.97
N LEU A 4 47.55 -0.75 39.46
CA LEU A 4 47.03 -0.71 38.11
C LEU A 4 46.16 0.54 37.91
N ARG A 5 46.61 1.41 37.05
CA ARG A 5 45.86 2.57 36.56
C ARG A 5 44.70 2.09 35.68
N ARG A 6 43.44 2.40 36.05
CA ARG A 6 42.26 2.32 35.16
C ARG A 6 42.28 3.52 34.22
N GLY A 7 42.50 3.27 32.94
CA GLY A 7 42.41 4.26 31.89
C GLY A 7 40.95 4.51 31.50
N LEU A 8 40.60 5.79 31.48
CA LEU A 8 39.36 6.39 31.04
C LEU A 8 39.15 6.19 29.54
N TRP A 9 38.07 5.53 29.17
CA TRP A 9 37.47 5.67 27.83
C TRP A 9 36.01 6.09 28.01
N THR A 10 35.79 7.38 28.22
CA THR A 10 34.47 8.00 28.14
C THR A 10 34.59 9.23 27.24
N THR A 11 34.60 8.98 25.93
CA THR A 11 34.29 10.03 24.97
C THR A 11 32.93 9.70 24.41
N PRO A 12 31.86 10.47 24.72
CA PRO A 12 30.58 10.30 24.03
C PRO A 12 30.78 10.73 22.57
N LEU A 13 30.41 9.86 21.65
CA LEU A 13 30.33 10.17 20.23
C LEU A 13 29.32 11.29 20.06
N PRO A 14 29.60 12.32 19.22
CA PRO A 14 28.68 13.43 19.01
C PRO A 14 27.41 12.92 18.31
N SER A 15 26.28 13.16 18.94
CA SER A 15 24.91 12.72 18.55
C SER A 15 24.31 13.51 17.39
N THR A 16 25.11 14.09 16.48
CA THR A 16 24.57 15.09 15.51
C THR A 16 25.12 14.97 14.08
N GLN A 17 25.39 13.79 13.55
CA GLN A 17 25.92 13.71 12.17
C GLN A 17 25.34 12.60 11.27
N TRP A 18 24.12 12.11 11.49
CA TRP A 18 23.47 11.16 10.56
C TRP A 18 22.13 11.65 10.02
N ARG A 19 22.04 12.96 9.71
CA ARG A 19 20.99 13.51 8.87
C ARG A 19 21.57 13.91 7.52
N VAL A 20 22.02 12.94 6.74
CA VAL A 20 22.00 13.09 5.30
C VAL A 20 20.61 12.58 4.88
N PRO A 21 19.69 13.45 4.43
CA PRO A 21 18.51 12.94 3.77
C PRO A 21 19.01 12.23 2.51
N PHE A 22 18.99 10.90 2.50
CA PHE A 22 19.11 10.18 1.24
C PHE A 22 17.97 10.72 0.37
N PRO A 23 18.25 11.24 -0.84
CA PRO A 23 17.19 11.57 -1.76
C PRO A 23 16.31 10.32 -1.92
N ALA A 24 14.99 10.49 -1.89
CA ALA A 24 14.08 9.39 -2.16
C ALA A 24 14.52 8.75 -3.49
N PRO A 25 14.58 7.41 -3.58
CA PRO A 25 15.01 6.75 -4.81
C PRO A 25 14.08 7.16 -5.95
N ASP A 26 14.64 7.40 -7.14
CA ASP A 26 13.89 7.61 -8.39
C ASP A 26 13.32 6.25 -8.83
N LEU A 27 12.17 5.89 -8.25
CA LEU A 27 11.50 4.62 -8.53
C LEU A 27 10.58 4.77 -9.74
N ARG A 28 10.44 3.70 -10.52
CA ARG A 28 9.55 3.65 -11.68
C ARG A 28 8.84 2.30 -11.75
N ILE A 29 7.62 2.31 -12.25
CA ILE A 29 6.89 1.08 -12.55
C ILE A 29 7.41 0.54 -13.90
N ASP A 30 7.79 -0.74 -13.88
CA ASP A 30 8.15 -1.47 -15.09
C ASP A 30 6.88 -1.75 -15.92
N ARG A 31 6.73 -1.04 -17.04
CA ARG A 31 5.54 -1.13 -17.90
C ARG A 31 5.40 -2.50 -18.55
N ASP A 32 6.52 -3.15 -18.86
CA ASP A 32 6.53 -4.45 -19.52
C ASP A 32 6.14 -5.58 -18.56
N ALA A 33 6.23 -5.33 -17.25
CA ALA A 33 5.83 -6.25 -16.20
C ALA A 33 4.36 -6.13 -15.80
N VAL A 34 3.63 -5.11 -16.25
CA VAL A 34 2.22 -4.93 -15.87
C VAL A 34 1.36 -6.04 -16.48
N LEU A 35 0.66 -6.78 -15.63
CA LEU A 35 -0.33 -7.77 -16.09
C LEU A 35 -1.69 -7.11 -16.26
N TRP A 36 -2.26 -7.29 -17.44
CA TRP A 36 -3.56 -6.73 -17.82
C TRP A 36 -4.62 -7.81 -18.01
N SER A 37 -5.83 -7.59 -17.49
CA SER A 37 -6.97 -8.50 -17.71
C SER A 37 -7.63 -8.37 -19.09
N ALA A 38 -7.25 -7.36 -19.88
CA ALA A 38 -7.79 -7.12 -21.22
C ALA A 38 -6.69 -6.69 -22.21
N SER A 39 -6.89 -7.00 -23.48
CA SER A 39 -6.00 -6.51 -24.54
C SER A 39 -6.07 -4.99 -24.66
N GLU A 40 -5.05 -4.34 -25.20
CA GLU A 40 -4.99 -2.87 -25.31
C GLU A 40 -6.24 -2.26 -25.97
N ARG A 41 -6.71 -2.86 -27.07
CA ARG A 41 -7.92 -2.41 -27.79
C ARG A 41 -9.20 -2.51 -26.94
N ASP A 42 -9.24 -3.44 -25.96
CA ASP A 42 -10.43 -3.74 -25.16
C ASP A 42 -10.44 -2.97 -23.82
N ARG A 43 -9.46 -2.07 -23.58
CA ARG A 43 -9.35 -1.24 -22.37
C ARG A 43 -10.05 0.10 -22.50
N ALA A 44 -10.23 0.59 -23.75
CA ALA A 44 -10.69 1.95 -23.99
C ALA A 44 -12.03 2.27 -23.31
N GLY A 45 -12.06 3.34 -22.51
CA GLY A 45 -13.23 3.85 -21.82
C GLY A 45 -13.75 3.00 -20.65
N ARG A 46 -13.10 1.89 -20.33
CA ARG A 46 -13.46 1.06 -19.19
C ARG A 46 -12.82 1.58 -17.90
N PRO A 47 -13.47 1.44 -16.74
CA PRO A 47 -12.85 1.72 -15.45
C PRO A 47 -11.58 0.90 -15.26
N LEU A 48 -10.64 1.41 -14.47
CA LEU A 48 -9.38 0.75 -14.15
C LEU A 48 -9.38 0.28 -12.68
N LEU A 49 -8.91 -0.93 -12.43
CA LEU A 49 -8.60 -1.42 -11.08
C LEU A 49 -7.12 -1.76 -11.01
N ILE A 50 -6.38 -1.05 -10.17
CA ILE A 50 -4.96 -1.28 -9.96
C ILE A 50 -4.77 -2.26 -8.80
N LEU A 51 -4.04 -3.36 -9.04
CA LEU A 51 -3.65 -4.31 -8.01
C LEU A 51 -2.22 -4.05 -7.53
N LEU A 52 -2.03 -4.08 -6.21
CA LEU A 52 -0.77 -3.80 -5.52
C LEU A 52 -0.45 -4.98 -4.58
N HIS A 53 0.53 -5.80 -4.97
CA HIS A 53 0.88 -7.03 -4.26
C HIS A 53 1.57 -6.79 -2.91
N GLY A 54 1.70 -7.83 -2.09
CA GLY A 54 2.39 -7.82 -0.81
C GLY A 54 3.92 -7.77 -0.93
N TYR A 55 4.59 -7.65 0.22
CA TYR A 55 6.06 -7.67 0.31
C TYR A 55 6.65 -8.99 -0.20
N ALA A 56 7.75 -8.88 -0.95
CA ALA A 56 8.48 -10.02 -1.53
C ALA A 56 7.65 -10.90 -2.47
N SER A 57 6.54 -10.36 -3.00
CA SER A 57 5.67 -10.98 -3.99
C SER A 57 5.90 -10.34 -5.38
N ASP A 58 4.99 -10.59 -6.32
CA ASP A 58 5.05 -10.06 -7.67
C ASP A 58 3.65 -9.72 -8.22
N GLU A 59 3.59 -9.21 -9.45
CA GLU A 59 2.37 -8.83 -10.13
C GLU A 59 1.41 -9.99 -10.42
N ALA A 60 1.89 -11.24 -10.46
CA ALA A 60 1.05 -12.40 -10.75
C ALA A 60 0.25 -12.87 -9.53
N ASP A 61 0.74 -12.60 -8.33
CA ASP A 61 0.14 -13.07 -7.07
C ASP A 61 -1.30 -12.58 -6.92
N LEU A 62 -1.53 -11.28 -6.80
CA LEU A 62 -2.89 -10.73 -6.73
C LEU A 62 -3.67 -10.86 -8.05
N PHE A 63 -3.00 -10.94 -9.19
CA PHE A 63 -3.68 -11.18 -10.45
C PHE A 63 -4.44 -12.51 -10.44
N GLY A 64 -4.02 -13.47 -9.62
CA GLY A 64 -4.71 -14.75 -9.41
C GLY A 64 -6.15 -14.61 -8.89
N ILE A 65 -6.50 -13.51 -8.20
CA ILE A 65 -7.87 -13.28 -7.72
C ILE A 65 -8.76 -12.56 -8.76
N ALA A 66 -8.24 -12.15 -9.90
CA ALA A 66 -8.98 -11.38 -10.92
C ALA A 66 -10.28 -12.05 -11.36
N ALA A 67 -10.31 -13.38 -11.41
CA ALA A 67 -11.51 -14.15 -11.78
C ALA A 67 -12.68 -14.02 -10.78
N TYR A 68 -12.42 -13.57 -9.56
CA TYR A 68 -13.43 -13.37 -8.50
C TYR A 68 -13.90 -11.92 -8.39
N LEU A 69 -13.26 -11.00 -9.12
CA LEU A 69 -13.60 -9.59 -9.11
C LEU A 69 -14.62 -9.25 -10.22
N PRO A 70 -15.28 -8.07 -10.15
CA PRO A 70 -16.18 -7.63 -11.21
C PRO A 70 -15.47 -7.57 -12.58
N LEU A 71 -16.21 -7.85 -13.65
CA LEU A 71 -15.68 -7.85 -15.01
C LEU A 71 -15.65 -6.46 -15.65
N GLU A 72 -16.36 -5.50 -15.08
CA GLU A 72 -16.50 -4.15 -15.62
C GLU A 72 -15.16 -3.41 -15.67
N PRO A 73 -14.36 -3.32 -14.59
CA PRO A 73 -13.06 -2.68 -14.67
C PRO A 73 -12.04 -3.55 -15.42
N VAL A 74 -11.14 -2.89 -16.11
CA VAL A 74 -9.89 -3.53 -16.55
C VAL A 74 -8.96 -3.59 -15.36
N ILE A 75 -8.35 -4.73 -15.13
CA ILE A 75 -7.38 -4.92 -14.06
C ILE A 75 -5.98 -4.69 -14.60
N ALA A 76 -5.19 -3.86 -13.91
CA ALA A 76 -3.75 -3.70 -14.07
C ALA A 76 -3.05 -4.13 -12.78
N SER A 77 -2.33 -5.24 -12.80
CA SER A 77 -1.52 -5.68 -11.66
C SER A 77 -0.09 -5.19 -11.84
N LEU A 78 0.36 -4.36 -10.92
CA LEU A 78 1.66 -3.70 -10.99
C LEU A 78 2.72 -4.50 -10.22
N ARG A 79 3.93 -4.56 -10.79
CA ARG A 79 5.13 -5.01 -10.08
C ARG A 79 5.69 -3.85 -9.26
N ALA A 80 5.95 -4.08 -7.97
CA ALA A 80 6.63 -3.12 -7.11
C ALA A 80 8.07 -2.86 -7.61
N PRO A 81 8.59 -1.62 -7.46
CA PRO A 81 9.81 -1.21 -8.15
C PRO A 81 11.12 -1.68 -7.50
N ILE A 82 11.08 -2.23 -6.28
CA ILE A 82 12.29 -2.62 -5.53
C ILE A 82 12.43 -4.13 -5.53
N PRO A 83 13.50 -4.73 -6.11
CA PRO A 83 13.76 -6.16 -5.97
C PRO A 83 13.94 -6.55 -4.50
N GLU A 84 13.29 -7.63 -4.07
CA GLU A 84 13.34 -8.12 -2.68
C GLU A 84 13.29 -9.64 -2.64
N GLY A 85 14.40 -10.28 -2.33
CA GLY A 85 14.52 -11.74 -2.35
C GLY A 85 14.23 -12.33 -3.73
N ALA A 86 13.22 -13.18 -3.82
CA ALA A 86 12.74 -13.76 -5.09
C ALA A 86 11.62 -12.95 -5.75
N GLY A 87 11.15 -11.87 -5.13
CA GLY A 87 10.08 -11.00 -5.59
C GLY A 87 10.44 -9.54 -5.50
N PHE A 88 9.44 -8.71 -5.18
CA PHE A 88 9.54 -7.25 -5.19
C PHE A 88 8.86 -6.63 -3.96
N ALA A 89 9.23 -5.38 -3.65
CA ALA A 89 8.68 -4.60 -2.54
C ALA A 89 8.42 -3.16 -2.96
N TRP A 90 7.40 -2.55 -2.37
CA TRP A 90 7.10 -1.13 -2.55
C TRP A 90 8.05 -0.25 -1.75
N PHE A 91 8.40 -0.71 -0.54
CA PHE A 91 9.38 -0.05 0.32
C PHE A 91 10.12 -1.08 1.18
N SER A 92 11.32 -0.71 1.64
CA SER A 92 12.13 -1.60 2.47
C SER A 92 11.47 -1.88 3.83
N ARG A 93 11.54 -3.14 4.30
CA ARG A 93 11.17 -3.54 5.67
C ARG A 93 12.23 -3.19 6.71
N PHE A 94 13.46 -2.91 6.26
CA PHE A 94 14.57 -2.62 7.16
C PHE A 94 14.47 -1.19 7.68
N THR A 95 13.69 -1.02 8.72
CA THR A 95 13.54 0.21 9.49
C THR A 95 13.78 -0.08 10.96
N ASN A 96 14.00 0.94 11.77
CA ASN A 96 14.17 0.78 13.21
C ASN A 96 12.88 0.31 13.91
N VAL A 97 11.74 0.34 13.21
CA VAL A 97 10.43 -0.10 13.69
C VAL A 97 9.83 -1.04 12.65
N PRO A 98 9.56 -2.32 13.00
CA PRO A 98 8.89 -3.24 12.09
C PRO A 98 7.53 -2.69 11.62
N GLY A 99 7.26 -2.82 10.32
CA GLY A 99 5.99 -2.41 9.72
C GLY A 99 5.90 -0.95 9.28
N ASP A 100 6.79 -0.06 9.71
CA ASP A 100 6.82 1.32 9.24
C ASP A 100 7.99 1.54 8.26
N PRO A 101 7.77 2.07 7.06
CA PRO A 101 8.84 2.43 6.13
C PRO A 101 9.64 3.62 6.66
N LEU A 102 10.87 3.79 6.17
CA LEU A 102 11.58 5.06 6.33
C LEU A 102 10.74 6.18 5.69
N ALA A 103 10.74 7.36 6.34
CA ALA A 103 10.03 8.52 5.83
C ALA A 103 10.42 8.79 4.36
N GLY A 104 9.44 8.93 3.50
CA GLY A 104 9.60 9.18 2.07
C GLY A 104 9.75 7.93 1.19
N ASN A 105 10.01 6.73 1.71
CA ASN A 105 10.14 5.53 0.86
C ASN A 105 8.79 5.10 0.29
N ALA A 106 7.73 5.08 1.10
CA ALA A 106 6.38 4.80 0.62
C ALA A 106 5.89 5.89 -0.35
N ASP A 107 6.25 7.15 -0.11
CA ASP A 107 5.94 8.27 -1.00
C ASP A 107 6.60 8.11 -2.37
N ALA A 108 7.88 7.69 -2.40
CA ALA A 108 8.60 7.48 -3.65
C ALA A 108 7.93 6.41 -4.51
N ALA A 109 7.53 5.28 -3.89
CA ALA A 109 6.81 4.22 -4.60
C ALA A 109 5.42 4.67 -5.05
N ALA A 110 4.70 5.43 -4.20
CA ALA A 110 3.38 5.95 -4.57
C ALA A 110 3.47 6.95 -5.74
N ARG A 111 4.49 7.82 -5.76
CA ARG A 111 4.76 8.71 -6.90
C ARG A 111 5.05 7.93 -8.17
N ALA A 112 5.85 6.85 -8.09
CA ALA A 112 6.10 5.99 -9.25
C ALA A 112 4.81 5.38 -9.83
N VAL A 113 3.85 5.00 -8.96
CA VAL A 113 2.52 4.54 -9.41
C VAL A 113 1.71 5.68 -10.02
N LEU A 114 1.74 6.88 -9.44
CA LEU A 114 1.03 8.05 -9.97
C LEU A 114 1.60 8.48 -11.33
N ASP A 115 2.93 8.49 -11.49
CA ASP A 115 3.62 8.80 -12.74
C ASP A 115 3.22 7.79 -13.84
N TRP A 116 3.17 6.49 -13.50
CA TRP A 116 2.67 5.46 -14.40
C TRP A 116 1.18 5.68 -14.75
N LEU A 117 0.35 6.03 -13.77
CA LEU A 117 -1.07 6.30 -13.97
C LEU A 117 -1.32 7.55 -14.84
N ASP A 118 -0.45 8.55 -14.78
CA ASP A 118 -0.55 9.75 -15.61
C ASP A 118 -0.35 9.49 -17.10
N GLU A 119 0.28 8.37 -17.44
CA GLU A 119 0.45 7.90 -18.80
C GLU A 119 -0.77 7.11 -19.32
N GLN A 120 -1.66 6.70 -18.41
CA GLN A 120 -2.87 5.98 -18.79
C GLN A 120 -4.00 6.94 -19.16
N PRO A 121 -4.96 6.50 -19.98
CA PRO A 121 -6.18 7.28 -20.22
C PRO A 121 -6.90 7.59 -18.89
N ARG A 122 -7.44 8.81 -18.78
CA ARG A 122 -8.24 9.18 -17.61
C ARG A 122 -9.58 8.47 -17.65
N VAL A 123 -9.73 7.53 -16.74
CA VAL A 123 -10.95 6.73 -16.51
C VAL A 123 -11.19 6.61 -15.00
N PRO A 124 -12.41 6.28 -14.56
CA PRO A 124 -12.66 5.91 -13.17
C PRO A 124 -11.67 4.84 -12.69
N THR A 125 -11.02 5.08 -11.57
CA THR A 125 -9.91 4.23 -11.11
C THR A 125 -10.09 3.83 -9.65
N GLY A 126 -10.04 2.52 -9.40
CA GLY A 126 -10.00 1.93 -8.06
C GLY A 126 -8.64 1.32 -7.74
N LEU A 127 -8.40 1.14 -6.45
CA LEU A 127 -7.20 0.49 -5.91
C LEU A 127 -7.59 -0.79 -5.17
N LEU A 128 -6.77 -1.84 -5.29
CA LEU A 128 -6.84 -3.02 -4.43
C LEU A 128 -5.41 -3.43 -4.05
N GLY A 129 -5.12 -3.46 -2.76
CA GLY A 129 -3.81 -3.83 -2.26
C GLY A 129 -3.87 -4.81 -1.09
N PHE A 130 -2.92 -5.76 -1.07
CA PHE A 130 -2.76 -6.70 0.03
C PHE A 130 -1.48 -6.39 0.81
N SER A 131 -1.56 -6.43 2.15
CA SER A 131 -0.41 -6.26 3.04
C SER A 131 0.34 -4.95 2.76
N GLN A 132 1.60 -5.00 2.32
CA GLN A 132 2.35 -3.81 1.91
C GLN A 132 1.66 -3.06 0.76
N GLY A 133 1.03 -3.76 -0.19
CA GLY A 133 0.22 -3.16 -1.24
C GLY A 133 -1.04 -2.47 -0.70
N GLY A 134 -1.63 -2.98 0.39
CA GLY A 134 -2.71 -2.32 1.11
C GLY A 134 -2.27 -0.99 1.73
N ALA A 135 -1.06 -0.96 2.30
CA ALA A 135 -0.46 0.29 2.77
C ALA A 135 -0.22 1.27 1.62
N MET A 136 0.20 0.78 0.44
CA MET A 136 0.37 1.59 -0.76
C MET A 136 -0.96 2.14 -1.28
N ALA A 137 -2.05 1.37 -1.26
CA ALA A 137 -3.37 1.85 -1.66
C ALA A 137 -3.80 3.06 -0.82
N LEU A 138 -3.62 3.00 0.50
CA LEU A 138 -3.87 4.15 1.37
C LEU A 138 -2.90 5.31 1.10
N GLN A 139 -1.62 5.04 0.86
CA GLN A 139 -0.64 6.08 0.58
C GLN A 139 -0.95 6.83 -0.74
N LEU A 140 -1.44 6.13 -1.75
CA LEU A 140 -1.91 6.73 -3.00
C LEU A 140 -3.11 7.65 -2.78
N LEU A 141 -4.10 7.25 -1.98
CA LEU A 141 -5.23 8.11 -1.59
C LEU A 141 -4.75 9.37 -0.85
N ARG A 142 -3.76 9.25 0.04
CA ARG A 142 -3.20 10.36 0.82
C ARG A 142 -2.41 11.36 -0.03
N LEU A 143 -1.83 10.91 -1.16
CA LEU A 143 -1.08 11.78 -2.08
C LEU A 143 -1.95 12.38 -3.19
N ALA A 144 -2.99 11.68 -3.64
CA ALA A 144 -3.82 12.09 -4.77
C ALA A 144 -5.28 11.59 -4.63
N PRO A 145 -6.02 12.08 -3.61
CA PRO A 145 -7.38 11.58 -3.33
C PRO A 145 -8.34 11.71 -4.52
N GLU A 146 -8.19 12.74 -5.35
CA GLU A 146 -9.04 13.00 -6.52
C GLU A 146 -8.77 12.07 -7.72
N ARG A 147 -7.77 11.20 -7.61
CA ARG A 147 -7.42 10.26 -8.69
C ARG A 147 -8.15 8.93 -8.58
N PHE A 148 -8.78 8.66 -7.43
CA PHE A 148 -9.32 7.36 -7.11
C PHE A 148 -10.76 7.44 -6.63
N ASP A 149 -11.61 6.60 -7.18
CA ASP A 149 -13.03 6.52 -6.84
C ASP A 149 -13.27 5.66 -5.59
N TYR A 150 -12.41 4.69 -5.34
CA TYR A 150 -12.45 3.80 -4.16
C TYR A 150 -11.11 3.10 -3.92
N ALA A 151 -10.93 2.56 -2.73
CA ALA A 151 -9.81 1.67 -2.42
C ALA A 151 -10.24 0.43 -1.62
N VAL A 152 -9.61 -0.70 -1.91
CA VAL A 152 -9.70 -1.95 -1.15
C VAL A 152 -8.34 -2.20 -0.51
N GLN A 153 -8.31 -2.16 0.82
CA GLN A 153 -7.12 -2.39 1.62
C GLN A 153 -7.29 -3.70 2.40
N LEU A 154 -6.48 -4.71 2.10
CA LEU A 154 -6.55 -6.04 2.68
C LEU A 154 -5.32 -6.30 3.54
N SER A 155 -5.52 -6.60 4.82
CA SER A 155 -4.45 -6.90 5.78
C SER A 155 -3.27 -5.92 5.70
N GLY A 156 -3.54 -4.63 5.42
CA GLY A 156 -2.54 -3.59 5.34
C GLY A 156 -2.63 -2.60 6.51
N PHE A 157 -2.02 -1.45 6.36
CA PHE A 157 -1.95 -0.42 7.41
C PHE A 157 -1.75 0.98 6.82
N VAL A 158 -2.10 2.02 7.58
CA VAL A 158 -1.73 3.40 7.23
C VAL A 158 -0.27 3.66 7.60
N VAL A 159 0.51 4.18 6.67
CA VAL A 159 1.91 4.58 6.90
C VAL A 159 1.96 5.73 7.91
N LYS A 160 2.90 5.64 8.87
CA LYS A 160 3.06 6.63 9.93
C LYS A 160 3.47 8.00 9.39
N GLY A 161 2.96 9.06 10.04
CA GLY A 161 3.23 10.46 9.74
C GLY A 161 2.13 11.09 8.91
N ASP A 162 2.04 12.42 8.98
CA ASP A 162 1.03 13.21 8.28
C ASP A 162 1.43 13.39 6.82
N GLN A 163 0.46 13.47 5.94
CA GLN A 163 0.63 13.79 4.54
C GLN A 163 -0.04 15.12 4.19
N PRO A 164 0.52 15.90 3.26
CA PRO A 164 0.00 17.24 2.96
C PRO A 164 -1.48 17.28 2.55
N ARG A 165 -2.02 16.18 2.03
CA ARG A 165 -3.39 16.11 1.53
C ARG A 165 -4.33 15.23 2.38
N ASP A 166 -3.94 14.89 3.61
CA ASP A 166 -4.81 14.12 4.52
C ASP A 166 -6.13 14.88 4.81
N ALA A 167 -6.09 16.20 4.94
CA ALA A 167 -7.29 17.00 5.14
C ALA A 167 -8.25 16.95 3.93
N GLU A 168 -7.72 17.02 2.71
CA GLU A 168 -8.52 16.89 1.49
C GLU A 168 -9.14 15.49 1.37
N LEU A 169 -8.40 14.44 1.73
CA LEU A 169 -8.91 13.07 1.76
C LEU A 169 -10.03 12.92 2.80
N ALA A 170 -9.88 13.52 3.97
CA ALA A 170 -10.91 13.52 5.02
C ALA A 170 -12.20 14.21 4.57
N GLU A 171 -12.11 15.29 3.79
CA GLU A 171 -13.27 15.97 3.18
C GLU A 171 -13.90 15.16 2.05
N ALA A 172 -13.08 14.57 1.17
CA ALA A 172 -13.54 13.80 0.02
C ALA A 172 -14.26 12.51 0.42
N ARG A 173 -13.94 11.94 1.59
CA ARG A 173 -14.56 10.72 2.10
C ARG A 173 -14.56 9.58 1.08
N VAL A 174 -13.44 9.38 0.38
CA VAL A 174 -13.29 8.29 -0.60
C VAL A 174 -13.70 6.96 0.04
N PRO A 175 -14.54 6.13 -0.62
CA PRO A 175 -14.93 4.81 -0.11
C PRO A 175 -13.71 3.91 0.06
N VAL A 176 -13.54 3.34 1.25
CA VAL A 176 -12.45 2.39 1.56
C VAL A 176 -13.02 1.14 2.20
N PHE A 177 -12.75 -0.01 1.56
CA PHE A 177 -12.93 -1.32 2.18
C PHE A 177 -11.66 -1.68 2.95
N TRP A 178 -11.80 -2.06 4.22
CA TRP A 178 -10.70 -2.57 5.04
C TRP A 178 -11.02 -3.96 5.55
N GLY A 179 -10.40 -4.98 4.97
CA GLY A 179 -10.52 -6.38 5.37
C GLY A 179 -9.28 -6.88 6.10
N ARG A 180 -9.48 -7.65 7.18
CA ARG A 180 -8.41 -8.33 7.91
C ARG A 180 -8.88 -9.52 8.72
N GLY A 181 -7.99 -10.46 9.00
CA GLY A 181 -8.25 -11.60 9.87
C GLY A 181 -7.99 -11.30 11.36
N THR A 182 -8.68 -12.05 12.26
CA THR A 182 -8.43 -11.98 13.70
C THR A 182 -7.13 -12.65 14.12
N LEU A 183 -6.58 -13.57 13.30
CA LEU A 183 -5.32 -14.28 13.51
C LEU A 183 -4.17 -13.73 12.65
N ASP A 184 -4.33 -12.54 12.08
CA ASP A 184 -3.26 -11.88 11.33
C ASP A 184 -2.21 -11.32 12.31
N ASP A 185 -1.06 -11.99 12.37
CA ASP A 185 0.10 -11.65 13.21
C ASP A 185 1.25 -10.99 12.42
N ALA A 186 1.09 -10.81 11.10
CA ALA A 186 2.11 -10.22 10.24
C ALA A 186 2.16 -8.69 10.37
N ILE A 187 1.03 -8.05 10.67
CA ILE A 187 0.96 -6.59 10.84
C ILE A 187 1.09 -6.24 12.32
N PRO A 188 2.07 -5.39 12.72
CA PRO A 188 2.25 -4.98 14.10
C PRO A 188 0.99 -4.32 14.66
N THR A 189 0.64 -4.65 15.93
CA THR A 189 -0.54 -4.11 16.62
C THR A 189 -0.58 -2.58 16.59
N ALA A 190 0.55 -1.91 16.81
CA ALA A 190 0.61 -0.45 16.75
C ALA A 190 0.25 0.13 15.36
N SER A 191 0.51 -0.62 14.29
CA SER A 191 0.11 -0.22 12.93
C SER A 191 -1.37 -0.49 12.68
N LEU A 192 -1.92 -1.56 13.27
CA LEU A 192 -3.36 -1.85 13.22
C LEU A 192 -4.15 -0.80 14.01
N ASP A 193 -3.73 -0.47 15.23
CA ASP A 193 -4.37 0.55 16.08
C ASP A 193 -4.41 1.90 15.36
N ARG A 194 -3.26 2.33 14.83
CA ARG A 194 -3.17 3.56 14.03
C ARG A 194 -4.13 3.55 12.82
N THR A 195 -4.24 2.42 12.13
CA THR A 195 -5.13 2.28 10.96
C THR A 195 -6.59 2.33 11.38
N SER A 196 -6.93 1.68 12.49
CA SER A 196 -8.29 1.67 13.07
C SER A 196 -8.76 3.06 13.49
N ASP A 197 -7.84 3.87 14.03
CA ASP A 197 -8.15 5.25 14.44
C ASP A 197 -8.23 6.19 13.24
N TRP A 198 -7.35 6.01 12.25
CA TRP A 198 -7.20 6.93 11.13
C TRP A 198 -8.30 6.78 10.06
N LEU A 199 -8.64 5.55 9.67
CA LEU A 199 -9.56 5.29 8.54
C LEU A 199 -10.96 5.89 8.71
N PRO A 200 -11.61 5.83 9.89
CA PRO A 200 -12.94 6.41 10.08
C PRO A 200 -12.98 7.92 9.88
N GLU A 201 -11.88 8.62 10.14
CA GLU A 201 -11.78 10.07 10.00
C GLU A 201 -11.51 10.49 8.55
N HIS A 202 -10.87 9.63 7.73
CA HIS A 202 -10.35 9.99 6.42
C HIS A 202 -11.05 9.30 5.24
N SER A 203 -12.07 8.46 5.49
CA SER A 203 -12.74 7.70 4.43
C SER A 203 -14.22 7.43 4.71
N ALA A 204 -14.99 7.05 3.70
CA ALA A 204 -16.24 6.33 3.88
C ALA A 204 -15.91 4.84 4.05
N LEU A 205 -15.67 4.45 5.33
CA LEU A 205 -15.11 3.15 5.69
C LEU A 205 -16.16 2.02 5.69
N ASP A 206 -15.86 0.91 5.01
CA ASP A 206 -16.47 -0.42 5.18
C ASP A 206 -15.42 -1.37 5.77
N ALA A 207 -15.41 -1.53 7.11
CA ALA A 207 -14.47 -2.39 7.80
C ALA A 207 -15.04 -3.79 8.01
N ARG A 208 -14.26 -4.82 7.68
CA ARG A 208 -14.62 -6.23 7.84
C ARG A 208 -13.51 -6.98 8.61
N ILE A 209 -13.92 -7.70 9.66
CA ILE A 209 -13.01 -8.55 10.45
C ILE A 209 -13.46 -10.00 10.24
N TYR A 210 -12.55 -10.85 9.75
CA TYR A 210 -12.81 -12.25 9.44
C TYR A 210 -12.25 -13.14 10.55
N GLU A 211 -13.16 -13.77 11.28
CA GLU A 211 -12.81 -14.61 12.42
C GLU A 211 -12.01 -15.84 11.99
N GLY A 212 -10.89 -16.10 12.67
CA GLY A 212 -10.02 -17.25 12.40
C GLY A 212 -9.14 -17.10 11.16
N MET A 213 -9.23 -16.00 10.40
CA MET A 213 -8.39 -15.76 9.24
C MET A 213 -7.03 -15.20 9.68
N GLY A 214 -5.94 -15.75 9.14
CA GLY A 214 -4.58 -15.24 9.28
C GLY A 214 -4.27 -14.13 8.27
N HIS A 215 -2.97 -13.93 7.95
CA HIS A 215 -2.50 -12.99 6.93
C HIS A 215 -2.74 -13.54 5.53
N ALA A 216 -3.99 -13.51 5.07
CA ALA A 216 -4.45 -14.11 3.81
C ALA A 216 -5.73 -13.42 3.31
N ILE A 217 -6.20 -13.81 2.14
CA ILE A 217 -7.50 -13.42 1.57
C ILE A 217 -8.40 -14.65 1.54
N SER A 218 -9.59 -14.57 2.13
CA SER A 218 -10.54 -15.67 2.17
C SER A 218 -11.59 -15.61 1.04
N PRO A 219 -12.23 -16.75 0.69
CA PRO A 219 -13.35 -16.73 -0.26
C PRO A 219 -14.52 -15.85 0.16
N LEU A 220 -14.80 -15.74 1.47
CA LEU A 220 -15.82 -14.87 2.00
C LEU A 220 -15.45 -13.39 1.75
N GLU A 221 -14.21 -13.02 2.07
CA GLU A 221 -13.68 -11.67 1.83
C GLU A 221 -13.72 -11.31 0.35
N LEU A 222 -13.40 -12.23 -0.57
CA LEU A 222 -13.50 -12.01 -2.02
C LEU A 222 -14.93 -11.65 -2.45
N GLY A 223 -15.95 -12.29 -1.85
CA GLY A 223 -17.35 -11.95 -2.08
C GLY A 223 -17.71 -10.55 -1.64
N ASP A 224 -17.24 -10.13 -0.45
CA ASP A 224 -17.45 -8.78 0.10
C ASP A 224 -16.72 -7.73 -0.74
N ILE A 225 -15.48 -7.98 -1.13
CA ILE A 225 -14.70 -7.12 -2.04
C ILE A 225 -15.42 -6.90 -3.36
N SER A 226 -15.89 -7.99 -3.98
CA SER A 226 -16.61 -7.92 -5.26
C SER A 226 -17.88 -7.08 -5.14
N SER A 227 -18.62 -7.22 -4.04
CA SER A 227 -19.82 -6.42 -3.76
C SER A 227 -19.49 -4.95 -3.53
N PHE A 228 -18.43 -4.65 -2.75
CA PHE A 228 -17.95 -3.30 -2.50
C PHE A 228 -17.53 -2.60 -3.79
N ILE A 229 -16.74 -3.26 -4.65
CA ILE A 229 -16.30 -2.71 -5.94
C ILE A 229 -17.52 -2.37 -6.80
N ARG A 230 -18.50 -3.30 -6.98
CA ARG A 230 -19.70 -3.04 -7.78
C ARG A 230 -20.51 -1.84 -7.27
N THR A 231 -20.56 -1.64 -5.97
CA THR A 231 -21.31 -0.52 -5.36
C THR A 231 -20.62 0.82 -5.64
N ASN A 232 -19.29 0.84 -5.74
CA ASN A 232 -18.48 2.05 -5.86
C ASN A 232 -17.94 2.29 -7.30
N LEU A 233 -18.28 1.42 -8.26
CA LEU A 233 -18.00 1.72 -9.67
C LEU A 233 -18.88 2.88 -10.12
N PRO A 234 -18.30 3.94 -10.72
CA PRO A 234 -19.09 5.00 -11.34
C PRO A 234 -20.01 4.45 -12.44
N ARG A 235 -21.22 4.97 -12.50
CA ARG A 235 -22.23 4.58 -13.50
C ARG A 235 -22.05 5.33 -14.80
#